data_9d971a8ed09e571a50c0bc5d1635eea0
#
_entry.id   9d971a8ed09e571a50c0bc5d1635eea0
#
_cell.length_a   1.000
_cell.length_b   1.000
_cell.length_c   1.000
_cell.angle_alpha   90.00
_cell.angle_beta   90.00
_cell.angle_gamma   90.00
#
_symmetry.space_group_name_H-M   'P 1'
#
loop_
_entity.id
_entity.type
_entity.pdbx_description
1 polymer ?
#
loop_
_entity_poly.entity_id
_entity_poly.type
_entity_poly.pdbx_seq_one_letter_code
_entity_poly.pdbx_strand_id
1 'polypeptide(L)'
;MGKWRWRATEDQIKRAHRLKVLKHHPDKRAAAGLEENDQFFKCIQRATDTLQDPVKRRQFDSVDEAADVDPPSKKDVQKKPGNFYKLWKPVFESEARFSKKQPVPKLGNENSTREEVEEFYNFWYAFDSWRSFEYLDEDVPDDNESRDQKRHMERKNNNMRKKRKNEDVMRLRKLVDDALAQDERIKKFRQEGNKEKNKKRLEKEAAEKAAKEEAEKKKAEEARFQAEKEAADKAAKEEGKKAKEAAKNAAKKNKRAIRNAAKDANYFTEGDAAPAQIDGALNDTDSIILKLDNEEVAAMTAKLQGKTDKAAIKSVFQEEVKRLVEAGKAKDGDFKTLA
;
A
#
# COMPACT_ATOMS: atom_id res chain seq x y z
N MET A 1 16.76 47.98 -33.65
CA MET A 1 17.72 47.18 -34.44
C MET A 1 18.33 46.07 -33.57
N GLY A 2 17.68 44.98 -33.26
CA GLY A 2 18.28 44.01 -32.34
C GLY A 2 17.79 42.56 -32.45
N LYS A 3 16.72 42.29 -33.14
CA LYS A 3 16.08 40.98 -33.05
C LYS A 3 16.64 39.84 -33.95
N TRP A 4 17.62 40.11 -34.84
CA TRP A 4 17.98 39.16 -35.89
C TRP A 4 19.50 38.97 -36.12
N ARG A 5 20.39 39.37 -35.22
CA ARG A 5 21.85 39.29 -35.42
C ARG A 5 22.32 37.90 -35.82
N TRP A 6 21.95 36.89 -35.09
CA TRP A 6 22.39 35.51 -35.33
C TRP A 6 21.63 34.80 -36.48
N ARG A 7 20.48 35.34 -36.94
CA ARG A 7 19.72 34.82 -38.08
C ARG A 7 20.06 35.50 -39.42
N ALA A 8 20.98 36.42 -39.44
CA ALA A 8 21.36 37.08 -40.68
C ALA A 8 21.87 36.06 -41.71
N THR A 9 21.30 36.09 -42.92
CA THR A 9 21.75 35.22 -44.01
C THR A 9 23.07 35.73 -44.56
N GLU A 10 23.82 34.85 -45.24
CA GLU A 10 25.09 35.21 -45.89
C GLU A 10 24.89 36.37 -46.88
N ASP A 11 23.81 36.38 -47.65
CA ASP A 11 23.49 37.46 -48.58
C ASP A 11 23.23 38.80 -47.90
N GLN A 12 22.57 38.76 -46.73
CA GLN A 12 22.33 39.94 -45.90
C GLN A 12 23.67 40.52 -45.39
N ILE A 13 24.59 39.63 -44.97
CA ILE A 13 25.95 40.04 -44.54
C ILE A 13 26.71 40.66 -45.71
N LYS A 14 26.76 39.99 -46.86
CA LYS A 14 27.40 40.49 -48.06
C LYS A 14 26.83 41.85 -48.51
N ARG A 15 25.52 42.03 -48.44
CA ARG A 15 24.88 43.31 -48.77
C ARG A 15 25.24 44.41 -47.78
N ALA A 16 25.22 44.09 -46.47
CA ALA A 16 25.62 45.03 -45.43
C ALA A 16 27.07 45.47 -45.56
N HIS A 17 27.98 44.53 -45.88
CA HIS A 17 29.41 44.80 -46.16
C HIS A 17 29.57 45.79 -47.31
N ARG A 18 28.95 45.50 -48.46
CA ARG A 18 29.00 46.40 -49.63
C ARG A 18 28.58 47.84 -49.28
N LEU A 19 27.47 47.98 -48.59
CA LEU A 19 26.95 49.29 -48.16
C LEU A 19 27.92 50.02 -47.22
N LYS A 20 28.51 49.27 -46.24
CA LYS A 20 29.49 49.87 -45.29
C LYS A 20 30.81 50.22 -45.94
N VAL A 21 31.32 49.36 -46.82
CA VAL A 21 32.52 49.63 -47.61
C VAL A 21 32.35 50.88 -48.46
N LEU A 22 31.23 50.96 -49.20
CA LEU A 22 30.95 52.15 -50.04
C LEU A 22 30.87 53.45 -49.24
N LYS A 23 30.39 53.39 -47.99
CA LYS A 23 30.27 54.58 -47.12
C LYS A 23 31.62 54.98 -46.46
N HIS A 24 32.46 54.01 -46.10
CA HIS A 24 33.58 54.19 -45.23
C HIS A 24 34.95 53.89 -45.96
N HIS A 25 34.96 53.75 -47.31
CA HIS A 25 36.17 53.52 -48.09
C HIS A 25 37.12 54.71 -47.94
N PRO A 26 38.43 54.48 -47.68
CA PRO A 26 39.41 55.55 -47.50
C PRO A 26 39.38 56.58 -48.63
N ASP A 27 39.41 56.12 -49.90
CA ASP A 27 39.43 57.04 -51.08
C ASP A 27 38.17 57.91 -51.12
N LYS A 28 37.00 57.38 -50.79
CA LYS A 28 35.75 58.16 -50.79
C LYS A 28 35.68 59.17 -49.65
N ARG A 29 36.27 58.84 -48.52
CA ARG A 29 36.40 59.78 -47.41
C ARG A 29 37.38 60.89 -47.69
N ALA A 30 38.53 60.55 -48.27
CA ALA A 30 39.49 61.52 -48.71
C ALA A 30 38.93 62.48 -49.78
N ALA A 31 38.16 61.94 -50.76
CA ALA A 31 37.48 62.76 -51.77
C ALA A 31 36.38 63.68 -51.19
N ALA A 32 35.80 63.30 -50.01
CA ALA A 32 34.78 64.09 -49.29
C ALA A 32 35.40 65.05 -48.24
N GLY A 33 36.75 65.20 -48.18
CA GLY A 33 37.46 66.04 -47.23
C GLY A 33 37.31 65.62 -45.74
N LEU A 34 36.97 64.36 -45.48
CA LEU A 34 36.85 63.78 -44.12
C LEU A 34 38.19 63.11 -43.77
N GLU A 35 38.55 63.15 -42.48
CA GLU A 35 39.75 62.45 -41.98
C GLU A 35 39.73 60.98 -42.34
N GLU A 36 40.88 60.43 -42.76
CA GLU A 36 41.05 59.01 -43.04
C GLU A 36 40.93 58.20 -41.79
N ASN A 37 39.79 57.49 -41.60
CA ASN A 37 39.62 56.55 -40.52
C ASN A 37 39.81 55.12 -41.06
N ASP A 38 41.09 54.79 -41.34
CA ASP A 38 41.48 53.47 -41.82
C ASP A 38 41.15 52.34 -40.79
N GLN A 39 41.20 52.69 -39.52
CA GLN A 39 40.87 51.70 -38.47
C GLN A 39 39.41 51.20 -38.53
N PHE A 40 38.45 52.08 -38.77
CA PHE A 40 37.06 51.67 -38.88
C PHE A 40 36.83 50.83 -40.15
N PHE A 41 37.47 51.11 -41.22
CA PHE A 41 37.41 50.30 -42.44
C PHE A 41 37.98 48.88 -42.18
N LYS A 42 39.14 48.77 -41.52
CA LYS A 42 39.73 47.49 -41.11
C LYS A 42 38.80 46.72 -40.19
N CYS A 43 38.05 47.36 -39.26
CA CYS A 43 37.02 46.73 -38.45
C CYS A 43 35.86 46.16 -39.28
N ILE A 44 35.45 46.90 -40.36
CA ILE A 44 34.39 46.37 -41.26
C ILE A 44 34.89 45.14 -42.01
N GLN A 45 36.13 45.12 -42.52
CA GLN A 45 36.68 43.93 -43.16
C GLN A 45 36.78 42.76 -42.19
N ARG A 46 37.39 42.96 -41.02
CA ARG A 46 37.53 41.92 -39.99
C ARG A 46 36.15 41.32 -39.53
N ALA A 47 35.16 42.17 -39.35
CA ALA A 47 33.79 41.73 -39.04
C ALA A 47 33.20 40.90 -40.18
N THR A 48 33.45 41.27 -41.44
CA THR A 48 32.98 40.52 -42.59
C THR A 48 33.63 39.15 -42.71
N ASP A 49 34.97 39.09 -42.57
CA ASP A 49 35.73 37.83 -42.56
C ASP A 49 35.27 36.88 -41.48
N THR A 50 34.95 37.42 -40.28
CA THR A 50 34.40 36.61 -39.18
C THR A 50 33.00 36.11 -39.48
N LEU A 51 32.13 36.93 -40.06
CA LEU A 51 30.71 36.58 -40.29
C LEU A 51 30.46 35.77 -41.56
N GLN A 52 31.36 35.80 -42.56
CA GLN A 52 31.25 35.02 -43.79
C GLN A 52 31.85 33.61 -43.64
N ASP A 53 32.84 33.42 -42.77
CA ASP A 53 33.40 32.09 -42.47
C ASP A 53 32.47 31.36 -41.53
N PRO A 54 31.91 30.20 -41.91
CA PRO A 54 30.98 29.46 -41.08
C PRO A 54 31.54 29.05 -39.70
N VAL A 55 32.83 28.72 -39.64
CA VAL A 55 33.53 28.31 -38.40
C VAL A 55 33.70 29.51 -37.48
N LYS A 56 34.28 30.59 -37.98
CA LYS A 56 34.48 31.83 -37.21
C LYS A 56 33.16 32.43 -36.74
N ARG A 57 32.16 32.39 -37.61
CA ARG A 57 30.81 32.84 -37.26
C ARG A 57 30.21 32.03 -36.11
N ARG A 58 30.33 30.69 -36.15
CA ARG A 58 29.86 29.82 -35.07
C ARG A 58 30.57 30.08 -33.76
N GLN A 59 31.89 30.30 -33.79
CA GLN A 59 32.69 30.70 -32.64
C GLN A 59 32.24 32.06 -32.09
N PHE A 60 32.00 33.04 -32.93
CA PHE A 60 31.48 34.35 -32.55
C PHE A 60 30.07 34.27 -31.96
N ASP A 61 29.15 33.56 -32.63
CA ASP A 61 27.79 33.38 -32.17
C ASP A 61 27.73 32.62 -30.84
N SER A 62 28.74 31.81 -30.47
CA SER A 62 28.80 31.08 -29.19
C SER A 62 28.97 32.00 -27.98
N VAL A 63 29.49 33.21 -28.17
CA VAL A 63 29.77 34.21 -27.12
C VAL A 63 28.94 35.48 -27.26
N ASP A 64 27.83 35.42 -28.02
CA ASP A 64 26.96 36.56 -28.24
C ASP A 64 26.30 37.01 -26.91
N GLU A 65 26.83 38.10 -26.35
CA GLU A 65 26.33 38.75 -25.12
C GLU A 65 24.86 39.21 -25.24
N ALA A 66 24.39 39.52 -26.46
CA ALA A 66 22.99 39.89 -26.69
C ALA A 66 22.01 38.73 -26.48
N ALA A 67 22.54 37.52 -26.30
CA ALA A 67 21.77 36.35 -25.86
C ALA A 67 21.49 36.31 -24.37
N ASP A 68 22.33 36.93 -23.59
CA ASP A 68 22.21 36.89 -22.13
C ASP A 68 21.09 37.86 -21.71
N VAL A 69 19.89 37.31 -21.62
CA VAL A 69 18.70 38.01 -21.11
C VAL A 69 18.67 37.84 -19.60
N ASP A 70 18.69 38.93 -18.86
CA ASP A 70 18.64 38.91 -17.41
C ASP A 70 17.38 38.19 -16.91
N PRO A 71 17.49 37.24 -15.96
CA PRO A 71 16.34 36.57 -15.38
C PRO A 71 15.48 37.56 -14.61
N PRO A 72 14.15 37.46 -14.72
CA PRO A 72 13.23 38.36 -14.01
C PRO A 72 13.30 38.17 -12.49
N SER A 73 13.17 39.29 -11.76
CA SER A 73 13.12 39.22 -10.31
C SER A 73 11.81 38.59 -9.84
N LYS A 74 11.83 37.94 -8.64
CA LYS A 74 10.60 37.41 -8.01
C LYS A 74 9.53 38.47 -7.86
N LYS A 75 9.91 39.72 -7.54
CA LYS A 75 8.97 40.84 -7.36
C LYS A 75 8.26 41.18 -8.68
N ASP A 76 8.95 41.15 -9.80
CA ASP A 76 8.37 41.48 -11.10
C ASP A 76 7.40 40.40 -11.59
N VAL A 77 7.72 39.14 -11.34
CA VAL A 77 6.86 38.00 -11.65
C VAL A 77 5.55 38.05 -10.82
N GLN A 78 5.66 38.40 -9.53
CA GLN A 78 4.50 38.43 -8.61
C GLN A 78 3.57 39.64 -8.78
N LYS A 79 4.00 40.69 -9.51
CA LYS A 79 3.19 41.90 -9.69
C LYS A 79 1.82 41.65 -10.35
N LYS A 80 1.74 40.72 -11.28
CA LYS A 80 0.48 40.38 -11.98
C LYS A 80 0.43 38.87 -12.33
N PRO A 81 -0.76 38.25 -12.29
CA PRO A 81 -0.96 36.89 -12.80
C PRO A 81 -0.51 36.81 -14.26
N GLY A 82 0.15 35.73 -14.64
CA GLY A 82 0.65 35.50 -15.99
C GLY A 82 1.96 36.22 -16.36
N ASN A 83 2.49 37.11 -15.53
CA ASN A 83 3.80 37.74 -15.75
C ASN A 83 4.91 36.71 -15.84
N PHE A 84 4.80 35.60 -15.14
CA PHE A 84 5.76 34.51 -15.20
C PHE A 84 6.06 34.10 -16.65
N TYR A 85 5.04 33.76 -17.43
CA TYR A 85 5.22 33.31 -18.82
C TYR A 85 5.75 34.42 -19.70
N LYS A 86 5.27 35.64 -19.51
CA LYS A 86 5.69 36.80 -20.31
C LYS A 86 7.16 37.15 -20.12
N LEU A 87 7.66 37.05 -18.89
CA LEU A 87 9.01 37.44 -18.52
C LEU A 87 10.01 36.30 -18.72
N TRP A 88 9.66 35.07 -18.42
CA TRP A 88 10.56 33.93 -18.57
C TRP A 88 10.65 33.39 -20.01
N LYS A 89 9.62 33.56 -20.83
CA LYS A 89 9.61 33.07 -22.21
C LYS A 89 10.78 33.64 -23.05
N PRO A 90 11.08 34.96 -23.05
CA PRO A 90 12.21 35.51 -23.79
C PRO A 90 13.56 34.95 -23.32
N VAL A 91 13.70 34.69 -22.01
CA VAL A 91 14.92 34.13 -21.41
C VAL A 91 15.20 32.74 -21.97
N PHE A 92 14.20 31.84 -21.89
CA PHE A 92 14.36 30.49 -22.44
C PHE A 92 14.45 30.45 -23.96
N GLU A 93 13.76 31.31 -24.68
CA GLU A 93 13.88 31.43 -26.14
C GLU A 93 15.28 31.89 -26.57
N SER A 94 15.91 32.75 -25.78
CA SER A 94 17.28 33.20 -26.02
C SER A 94 18.30 32.08 -25.82
N GLU A 95 18.15 31.30 -24.75
CA GLU A 95 19.03 30.16 -24.45
C GLU A 95 18.79 28.97 -25.40
N ALA A 96 17.55 28.76 -25.85
CA ALA A 96 17.14 27.63 -26.71
C ALA A 96 17.97 27.54 -28.00
N ARG A 97 18.49 28.68 -28.51
CA ARG A 97 19.32 28.72 -29.72
C ARG A 97 20.65 27.98 -29.59
N PHE A 98 21.12 27.82 -28.34
CA PHE A 98 22.36 27.11 -28.05
C PHE A 98 22.21 25.61 -27.87
N SER A 99 21.00 25.09 -27.97
CA SER A 99 20.74 23.66 -27.82
C SER A 99 21.26 22.85 -29.00
N LYS A 100 21.95 21.76 -28.73
CA LYS A 100 22.27 20.73 -29.72
C LYS A 100 21.04 19.90 -30.09
N LYS A 101 20.10 19.73 -29.16
CA LYS A 101 18.88 18.94 -29.37
C LYS A 101 17.75 19.84 -29.80
N GLN A 102 17.09 19.49 -30.88
CA GLN A 102 15.92 20.18 -31.41
C GLN A 102 14.81 19.19 -31.64
N PRO A 103 13.55 19.52 -31.48
CA PRO A 103 12.99 20.82 -31.04
C PRO A 103 13.14 21.03 -29.51
N VAL A 104 13.34 22.30 -29.11
CA VAL A 104 13.37 22.65 -27.67
C VAL A 104 11.96 22.78 -27.13
N PRO A 105 11.61 22.11 -26.01
CA PRO A 105 10.31 22.26 -25.36
C PRO A 105 10.02 23.72 -24.99
N LYS A 106 8.80 24.16 -25.21
CA LYS A 106 8.37 25.51 -24.87
C LYS A 106 7.95 25.58 -23.40
N LEU A 107 8.10 26.75 -22.78
CA LEU A 107 7.65 27.00 -21.39
C LEU A 107 6.13 26.72 -21.17
N GLY A 108 5.35 26.77 -22.25
CA GLY A 108 3.91 26.55 -22.19
C GLY A 108 3.15 27.75 -21.58
N ASN A 109 1.99 27.46 -21.05
CA ASN A 109 1.09 28.42 -20.43
C ASN A 109 0.52 27.88 -19.11
N GLU A 110 -0.40 28.61 -18.50
CA GLU A 110 -1.02 28.25 -17.23
C GLU A 110 -1.81 26.90 -17.29
N ASN A 111 -2.32 26.55 -18.47
CA ASN A 111 -3.14 25.36 -18.69
C ASN A 111 -2.33 24.15 -19.19
N SER A 112 -0.99 24.27 -19.28
CA SER A 112 -0.14 23.17 -19.70
C SER A 112 -0.23 22.01 -18.74
N THR A 113 -0.23 20.79 -19.28
CA THR A 113 -0.31 19.54 -18.51
C THR A 113 0.93 19.36 -17.63
N ARG A 114 0.80 18.52 -16.62
CA ARG A 114 1.93 18.20 -15.75
C ARG A 114 3.09 17.58 -16.52
N GLU A 115 2.79 16.72 -17.48
CA GLU A 115 3.77 16.02 -18.30
C GLU A 115 4.58 17.01 -19.16
N GLU A 116 3.91 17.96 -19.82
CA GLU A 116 4.57 19.01 -20.61
C GLU A 116 5.49 19.87 -19.76
N VAL A 117 5.08 20.19 -18.54
CA VAL A 117 5.88 21.01 -17.61
C VAL A 117 7.08 20.22 -17.08
N GLU A 118 6.91 18.94 -16.75
CA GLU A 118 8.00 18.06 -16.31
C GLU A 118 8.98 17.81 -17.46
N GLU A 119 8.52 17.61 -18.71
CA GLU A 119 9.37 17.48 -19.91
C GLU A 119 10.20 18.74 -20.12
N PHE A 120 9.59 19.92 -20.03
CA PHE A 120 10.27 21.19 -20.14
C PHE A 120 11.42 21.31 -19.13
N TYR A 121 11.18 21.12 -17.84
CA TYR A 121 12.21 21.25 -16.82
C TYR A 121 13.29 20.16 -16.94
N ASN A 122 12.92 18.93 -17.23
CA ASN A 122 13.86 17.82 -17.44
C ASN A 122 14.79 18.10 -18.61
N PHE A 123 14.28 18.65 -19.72
CA PHE A 123 15.09 19.05 -20.85
C PHE A 123 16.12 20.11 -20.45
N TRP A 124 15.69 21.15 -19.71
CA TRP A 124 16.58 22.25 -19.32
C TRP A 124 17.61 21.84 -18.26
N TYR A 125 17.31 20.93 -17.36
CA TYR A 125 18.32 20.37 -16.45
C TYR A 125 19.34 19.49 -17.16
N ALA A 126 18.98 18.84 -18.25
CA ALA A 126 19.84 18.02 -19.10
C ALA A 126 20.31 18.76 -20.37
N PHE A 127 20.32 20.11 -20.33
CA PHE A 127 20.62 20.94 -21.49
C PHE A 127 22.05 20.73 -22.00
N ASP A 128 22.18 20.37 -23.27
CA ASP A 128 23.47 20.23 -23.97
C ASP A 128 23.66 21.38 -24.92
N SER A 129 24.60 22.30 -24.57
CA SER A 129 24.94 23.48 -25.35
C SER A 129 26.03 23.21 -26.36
N TRP A 130 25.91 23.81 -27.55
CA TRP A 130 26.97 23.81 -28.54
C TRP A 130 27.96 24.97 -28.37
N ARG A 131 27.80 25.84 -27.36
CA ARG A 131 28.75 26.95 -27.07
C ARG A 131 30.17 26.41 -26.90
N SER A 132 31.12 26.92 -27.67
CA SER A 132 32.53 26.49 -27.63
C SER A 132 33.43 27.40 -26.82
N PHE A 133 33.11 28.69 -26.75
CA PHE A 133 33.90 29.77 -26.13
C PHE A 133 35.28 29.95 -26.74
N GLU A 134 35.54 29.38 -27.91
CA GLU A 134 36.83 29.50 -28.62
C GLU A 134 37.15 30.94 -29.03
N TYR A 135 36.16 31.75 -29.33
CA TYR A 135 36.33 33.16 -29.68
C TYR A 135 36.95 34.00 -28.55
N LEU A 136 36.91 33.53 -27.32
CA LEU A 136 37.47 34.19 -26.15
C LEU A 136 38.86 33.67 -25.76
N ASP A 137 39.51 32.93 -26.62
CA ASP A 137 40.88 32.49 -26.37
C ASP A 137 41.82 33.68 -26.38
N GLU A 138 42.64 33.81 -25.35
CA GLU A 138 43.55 34.91 -25.16
C GLU A 138 44.87 34.67 -25.91
N ASP A 139 45.32 33.42 -25.95
CA ASP A 139 46.59 33.02 -26.54
C ASP A 139 46.32 32.35 -27.90
N VAL A 140 46.40 33.11 -29.01
CA VAL A 140 46.35 32.55 -30.36
C VAL A 140 47.76 32.20 -30.78
N PRO A 141 48.08 30.91 -31.04
CA PRO A 141 49.42 30.53 -31.46
C PRO A 141 49.85 31.22 -32.77
N ASP A 142 50.98 31.89 -32.78
CA ASP A 142 51.57 32.45 -33.99
C ASP A 142 52.30 31.35 -34.79
N ASP A 143 52.37 31.52 -36.13
CA ASP A 143 52.96 30.47 -36.95
C ASP A 143 54.50 30.32 -36.69
N ASN A 144 55.12 31.29 -36.10
CA ASN A 144 56.57 31.32 -35.79
C ASN A 144 56.91 30.70 -34.42
N GLU A 145 55.92 30.29 -33.62
CA GLU A 145 56.13 29.73 -32.27
C GLU A 145 56.58 28.27 -32.31
N SER A 146 57.39 27.89 -31.32
CA SER A 146 57.84 26.51 -31.17
C SER A 146 56.61 25.53 -30.88
N ARG A 147 56.82 24.30 -31.30
CA ARG A 147 55.80 23.27 -31.14
C ARG A 147 55.36 23.08 -29.65
N ASP A 148 56.26 23.24 -28.73
CA ASP A 148 55.99 23.09 -27.29
C ASP A 148 55.22 24.30 -26.75
N GLN A 149 55.51 25.51 -27.20
CA GLN A 149 54.72 26.70 -26.89
C GLN A 149 53.30 26.59 -27.42
N LYS A 150 53.13 26.18 -28.68
CA LYS A 150 51.78 25.94 -29.26
C LYS A 150 50.98 24.95 -28.44
N ARG A 151 51.57 23.83 -27.99
CA ARG A 151 50.92 22.84 -27.12
C ARG A 151 50.59 23.40 -25.75
N HIS A 152 51.44 24.23 -25.17
CA HIS A 152 51.20 24.87 -23.89
C HIS A 152 50.00 25.82 -23.95
N MET A 153 49.97 26.69 -24.94
CA MET A 153 48.86 27.61 -25.20
C MET A 153 47.53 26.86 -25.44
N GLU A 154 47.57 25.83 -26.28
CA GLU A 154 46.41 25.01 -26.56
C GLU A 154 45.84 24.36 -25.26
N ARG A 155 46.71 23.83 -24.38
CA ARG A 155 46.29 23.30 -23.08
C ARG A 155 45.68 24.38 -22.20
N LYS A 156 46.25 25.56 -22.14
CA LYS A 156 45.76 26.72 -21.39
C LYS A 156 44.39 27.13 -21.91
N ASN A 157 44.22 27.31 -23.20
CA ASN A 157 42.98 27.66 -23.86
C ASN A 157 41.90 26.60 -23.62
N ASN A 158 42.22 25.31 -23.77
CA ASN A 158 41.32 24.22 -23.50
C ASN A 158 40.82 24.20 -22.04
N ASN A 159 41.68 24.46 -21.07
CA ASN A 159 41.31 24.55 -19.66
C ASN A 159 40.41 25.77 -19.42
N MET A 160 40.68 26.91 -20.01
CA MET A 160 39.84 28.10 -19.91
C MET A 160 38.46 27.89 -20.56
N ARG A 161 38.40 27.28 -21.73
CA ARG A 161 37.15 26.91 -22.42
C ARG A 161 36.32 25.95 -21.54
N LYS A 162 36.94 24.94 -20.93
CA LYS A 162 36.27 24.02 -19.99
C LYS A 162 35.70 24.76 -18.76
N LYS A 163 36.49 25.68 -18.18
CA LYS A 163 36.05 26.50 -17.05
C LYS A 163 34.84 27.35 -17.43
N ARG A 164 34.89 28.10 -18.53
CA ARG A 164 33.78 28.92 -19.03
C ARG A 164 32.54 28.09 -19.35
N LYS A 165 32.73 26.91 -19.93
CA LYS A 165 31.61 25.98 -20.20
C LYS A 165 30.95 25.51 -18.92
N ASN A 166 31.70 25.19 -17.87
CA ASN A 166 31.17 24.80 -16.58
C ASN A 166 30.41 25.96 -15.90
N GLU A 167 30.96 27.17 -15.97
CA GLU A 167 30.33 28.38 -15.47
C GLU A 167 28.99 28.64 -16.17
N ASP A 168 28.93 28.47 -17.48
CA ASP A 168 27.69 28.61 -18.27
C ASP A 168 26.65 27.56 -17.89
N VAL A 169 27.06 26.31 -17.70
CA VAL A 169 26.16 25.24 -17.21
C VAL A 169 25.62 25.55 -15.81
N MET A 170 26.47 26.07 -14.92
CA MET A 170 26.02 26.45 -13.56
C MET A 170 25.06 27.65 -13.59
N ARG A 171 25.36 28.65 -14.44
CA ARG A 171 24.49 29.81 -14.70
C ARG A 171 23.11 29.34 -15.16
N LEU A 172 23.10 28.47 -16.17
CA LEU A 172 21.87 27.94 -16.73
C LEU A 172 21.04 27.13 -15.70
N ARG A 173 21.69 26.27 -14.91
CA ARG A 173 21.02 25.54 -13.83
C ARG A 173 20.38 26.47 -12.81
N LYS A 174 21.10 27.49 -12.37
CA LYS A 174 20.55 28.50 -11.47
C LYS A 174 19.32 29.20 -12.07
N LEU A 175 19.40 29.54 -13.37
CA LEU A 175 18.27 30.14 -14.09
C LEU A 175 17.05 29.22 -14.10
N VAL A 176 17.25 27.92 -14.33
CA VAL A 176 16.17 26.91 -14.30
C VAL A 176 15.60 26.77 -12.88
N ASP A 177 16.46 26.76 -11.85
CA ASP A 177 16.05 26.70 -10.44
C ASP A 177 15.22 27.92 -10.04
N ASP A 178 15.64 29.12 -10.47
CA ASP A 178 14.91 30.36 -10.21
C ASP A 178 13.54 30.37 -10.91
N ALA A 179 13.44 29.85 -12.13
CA ALA A 179 12.18 29.68 -12.84
C ALA A 179 11.27 28.66 -12.14
N LEU A 180 11.80 27.50 -11.78
CA LEU A 180 11.07 26.44 -11.08
C LEU A 180 10.48 26.93 -9.73
N ALA A 181 11.27 27.72 -8.98
CA ALA A 181 10.85 28.26 -7.71
C ALA A 181 9.69 29.28 -7.82
N GLN A 182 9.59 29.95 -8.98
CA GLN A 182 8.58 30.96 -9.29
C GLN A 182 7.36 30.39 -10.02
N ASP A 183 7.43 29.15 -10.54
CA ASP A 183 6.35 28.52 -11.29
C ASP A 183 5.24 28.00 -10.35
N GLU A 184 4.08 28.67 -10.40
CA GLU A 184 2.90 28.30 -9.58
C GLU A 184 2.31 26.95 -9.98
N ARG A 185 2.49 26.49 -11.24
CA ARG A 185 2.00 25.19 -11.68
C ARG A 185 2.63 24.06 -10.86
N ILE A 186 3.93 24.15 -10.59
CA ILE A 186 4.66 23.17 -9.78
C ILE A 186 4.10 23.08 -8.38
N LYS A 187 3.72 24.22 -7.79
CA LYS A 187 3.08 24.24 -6.45
C LYS A 187 1.71 23.57 -6.49
N LYS A 188 0.90 23.88 -7.50
CA LYS A 188 -0.42 23.24 -7.71
C LYS A 188 -0.29 21.73 -7.87
N PHE A 189 0.59 21.26 -8.76
CA PHE A 189 0.82 19.82 -8.99
C PHE A 189 1.31 19.08 -7.73
N ARG A 190 2.20 19.69 -6.94
CA ARG A 190 2.63 19.13 -5.65
C ARG A 190 1.47 19.02 -4.65
N GLN A 191 0.63 20.05 -4.58
CA GLN A 191 -0.54 20.04 -3.70
C GLN A 191 -1.55 18.97 -4.12
N GLU A 192 -1.84 18.85 -5.41
CA GLU A 192 -2.73 17.83 -5.96
C GLU A 192 -2.19 16.42 -5.71
N GLY A 193 -0.92 16.19 -6.00
CA GLY A 193 -0.27 14.91 -5.72
C GLY A 193 -0.25 14.55 -4.23
N ASN A 194 -0.08 15.53 -3.34
CA ASN A 194 -0.16 15.31 -1.90
C ASN A 194 -1.61 15.02 -1.44
N LYS A 195 -2.61 15.72 -2.02
CA LYS A 195 -4.03 15.44 -1.75
C LYS A 195 -4.41 14.01 -2.17
N GLU A 196 -3.98 13.57 -3.37
CA GLU A 196 -4.23 12.21 -3.85
C GLU A 196 -3.55 11.14 -2.97
N LYS A 197 -2.29 11.37 -2.60
CA LYS A 197 -1.56 10.46 -1.69
C LYS A 197 -2.25 10.38 -0.32
N ASN A 198 -2.66 11.51 0.23
CA ASN A 198 -3.38 11.54 1.50
C ASN A 198 -4.75 10.86 1.40
N LYS A 199 -5.49 11.07 0.30
CA LYS A 199 -6.76 10.38 0.05
C LYS A 199 -6.57 8.87 0.01
N LYS A 200 -5.62 8.37 -0.78
CA LYS A 200 -5.29 6.94 -0.86
C LYS A 200 -4.85 6.36 0.48
N ARG A 201 -4.11 7.13 1.29
CA ARG A 201 -3.72 6.70 2.65
C ARG A 201 -4.93 6.58 3.56
N LEU A 202 -5.80 7.59 3.57
CA LEU A 202 -7.03 7.58 4.38
C LEU A 202 -7.98 6.44 3.97
N GLU A 203 -8.15 6.20 2.67
CA GLU A 203 -8.94 5.09 2.15
C GLU A 203 -8.36 3.72 2.61
N LYS A 204 -7.04 3.56 2.55
CA LYS A 204 -6.37 2.35 3.02
C LYS A 204 -6.53 2.16 4.53
N GLU A 205 -6.34 3.21 5.32
CA GLU A 205 -6.53 3.18 6.78
C GLU A 205 -7.99 2.87 7.15
N ALA A 206 -8.95 3.44 6.42
CA ALA A 206 -10.37 3.15 6.63
C ALA A 206 -10.72 1.70 6.29
N ALA A 207 -10.23 1.18 5.17
CA ALA A 207 -10.41 -0.22 4.78
C ALA A 207 -9.78 -1.19 5.79
N GLU A 208 -8.60 -0.87 6.30
CA GLU A 208 -7.91 -1.69 7.31
C GLU A 208 -8.66 -1.69 8.67
N LYS A 209 -9.21 -0.53 9.07
CA LYS A 209 -10.05 -0.44 10.27
C LYS A 209 -11.34 -1.23 10.12
N ALA A 210 -12.02 -1.09 8.99
CA ALA A 210 -13.24 -1.83 8.69
C ALA A 210 -12.98 -3.36 8.70
N ALA A 211 -11.88 -3.81 8.09
CA ALA A 211 -11.49 -5.22 8.09
C ALA A 211 -11.19 -5.75 9.52
N LYS A 212 -10.52 -4.94 10.35
CA LYS A 212 -10.26 -5.30 11.76
C LYS A 212 -11.55 -5.40 12.57
N GLU A 213 -12.46 -4.43 12.44
CA GLU A 213 -13.76 -4.47 13.11
C GLU A 213 -14.61 -5.66 12.68
N GLU A 214 -14.59 -6.00 11.39
CA GLU A 214 -15.33 -7.18 10.90
C GLU A 214 -14.72 -8.49 11.42
N ALA A 215 -13.38 -8.57 11.44
CA ALA A 215 -12.68 -9.73 12.00
C ALA A 215 -12.93 -9.88 13.51
N GLU A 216 -13.02 -8.79 14.25
CA GLU A 216 -13.31 -8.77 15.68
C GLU A 216 -14.76 -9.18 15.96
N LYS A 217 -15.71 -8.68 15.16
CA LYS A 217 -17.11 -9.10 15.23
C LYS A 217 -17.28 -10.59 14.96
N LYS A 218 -16.62 -11.13 13.92
CA LYS A 218 -16.67 -12.58 13.63
C LYS A 218 -16.09 -13.42 14.76
N LYS A 219 -14.96 -13.00 15.34
CA LYS A 219 -14.37 -13.69 16.51
C LYS A 219 -15.29 -13.65 17.74
N ALA A 220 -15.93 -12.51 17.98
CA ALA A 220 -16.89 -12.39 19.10
C ALA A 220 -18.12 -13.26 18.90
N GLU A 221 -18.64 -13.36 17.69
CA GLU A 221 -19.77 -14.21 17.33
C GLU A 221 -19.41 -15.70 17.45
N GLU A 222 -18.26 -16.11 16.95
CA GLU A 222 -17.74 -17.47 17.12
C GLU A 222 -17.56 -17.85 18.61
N ALA A 223 -17.00 -16.92 19.39
CA ALA A 223 -16.82 -17.15 20.83
C ALA A 223 -18.15 -17.29 21.55
N ARG A 224 -19.17 -16.49 21.20
CA ARG A 224 -20.52 -16.62 21.74
C ARG A 224 -21.14 -17.94 21.36
N PHE A 225 -21.04 -18.36 20.10
CA PHE A 225 -21.57 -19.65 19.64
C PHE A 225 -20.89 -20.84 20.35
N GLN A 226 -19.57 -20.78 20.54
CA GLN A 226 -18.83 -21.81 21.28
C GLN A 226 -19.25 -21.86 22.74
N ALA A 227 -19.42 -20.72 23.40
CA ALA A 227 -19.87 -20.67 24.80
C ALA A 227 -21.28 -21.18 24.97
N GLU A 228 -22.20 -20.89 24.06
CA GLU A 228 -23.57 -21.38 24.06
C GLU A 228 -23.61 -22.90 23.87
N LYS A 229 -22.82 -23.45 22.95
CA LYS A 229 -22.69 -24.88 22.73
C LYS A 229 -22.13 -25.61 23.96
N GLU A 230 -21.09 -25.07 24.60
CA GLU A 230 -20.55 -25.65 25.82
C GLU A 230 -21.53 -25.60 26.98
N ALA A 231 -22.33 -24.53 27.10
CA ALA A 231 -23.36 -24.43 28.10
C ALA A 231 -24.50 -25.47 27.90
N ALA A 232 -24.92 -25.65 26.64
CA ALA A 232 -25.91 -26.68 26.30
C ALA A 232 -25.39 -28.09 26.56
N ASP A 233 -24.14 -28.40 26.21
CA ASP A 233 -23.52 -29.70 26.50
C ASP A 233 -23.38 -29.99 28.01
N LYS A 234 -23.06 -28.96 28.79
CA LYS A 234 -23.01 -29.09 30.27
C LYS A 234 -24.37 -29.33 30.85
N ALA A 235 -25.39 -28.59 30.40
CA ALA A 235 -26.78 -28.79 30.86
C ALA A 235 -27.30 -30.20 30.55
N ALA A 236 -27.07 -30.69 29.32
CA ALA A 236 -27.45 -32.03 28.91
C ALA A 236 -26.75 -33.13 29.73
N LYS A 237 -25.46 -32.95 30.05
CA LYS A 237 -24.71 -33.89 30.91
C LYS A 237 -25.22 -33.90 32.36
N GLU A 238 -25.56 -32.72 32.90
CA GLU A 238 -26.16 -32.65 34.25
C GLU A 238 -27.52 -33.28 34.32
N GLU A 239 -28.39 -33.04 33.34
CA GLU A 239 -29.69 -33.62 33.23
C GLU A 239 -29.63 -35.15 33.12
N GLY A 240 -28.71 -35.65 32.26
CA GLY A 240 -28.44 -37.08 32.16
C GLY A 240 -27.93 -37.73 33.46
N LYS A 241 -27.12 -37.01 34.26
CA LYS A 241 -26.65 -37.46 35.57
C LYS A 241 -27.81 -37.51 36.57
N LYS A 242 -28.65 -36.47 36.66
CA LYS A 242 -29.82 -36.43 37.53
C LYS A 242 -30.84 -37.54 37.20
N ALA A 243 -31.09 -37.79 35.91
CA ALA A 243 -31.97 -38.84 35.45
C ALA A 243 -31.44 -40.24 35.87
N LYS A 244 -30.14 -40.51 35.69
CA LYS A 244 -29.52 -41.77 36.13
C LYS A 244 -29.56 -41.95 37.64
N GLU A 245 -29.37 -40.91 38.40
CA GLU A 245 -29.42 -40.96 39.85
C GLU A 245 -30.89 -41.18 40.35
N ALA A 246 -31.87 -40.52 39.76
CA ALA A 246 -33.28 -40.73 40.05
C ALA A 246 -33.72 -42.18 39.75
N ALA A 247 -33.30 -42.72 38.58
CA ALA A 247 -33.56 -44.09 38.22
C ALA A 247 -32.94 -45.09 39.21
N LYS A 248 -31.72 -44.86 39.67
CA LYS A 248 -30.98 -45.67 40.64
C LYS A 248 -31.71 -45.64 42.01
N ASN A 249 -32.15 -44.46 42.43
CA ASN A 249 -32.87 -44.30 43.69
C ASN A 249 -34.28 -44.96 43.65
N ALA A 250 -34.99 -44.85 42.51
CA ALA A 250 -36.26 -45.54 42.31
C ALA A 250 -36.11 -47.07 42.38
N ALA A 251 -35.07 -47.60 41.70
CA ALA A 251 -34.79 -49.06 41.77
C ALA A 251 -34.49 -49.55 43.19
N LYS A 252 -33.75 -48.77 44.00
CA LYS A 252 -33.43 -49.08 45.38
C LYS A 252 -34.76 -49.08 46.24
N LYS A 253 -35.61 -48.10 46.02
CA LYS A 253 -36.87 -47.97 46.72
C LYS A 253 -37.79 -49.15 46.39
N ASN A 254 -37.89 -49.54 45.12
CA ASN A 254 -38.72 -50.69 44.69
C ASN A 254 -38.20 -52.00 45.25
N LYS A 255 -36.88 -52.26 45.23
CA LYS A 255 -36.29 -53.46 45.87
C LYS A 255 -36.57 -53.57 47.36
N ARG A 256 -36.53 -52.41 48.05
CA ARG A 256 -36.88 -52.36 49.47
C ARG A 256 -38.37 -52.62 49.72
N ALA A 257 -39.26 -52.14 48.84
CA ALA A 257 -40.68 -52.38 48.94
C ALA A 257 -41.05 -53.90 48.80
N ILE A 258 -40.37 -54.58 47.85
CA ILE A 258 -40.60 -56.05 47.70
C ILE A 258 -40.14 -56.81 48.96
N ARG A 259 -38.99 -56.45 49.55
CA ARG A 259 -38.53 -57.09 50.82
C ARG A 259 -39.48 -56.81 51.98
N ASN A 260 -40.02 -55.59 52.04
CA ASN A 260 -41.02 -55.27 53.07
C ASN A 260 -42.29 -56.04 52.88
N ALA A 261 -42.79 -56.22 51.64
CA ALA A 261 -43.97 -57.00 51.34
C ALA A 261 -43.80 -58.45 51.75
N ALA A 262 -42.61 -59.07 51.56
CA ALA A 262 -42.36 -60.42 52.08
C ALA A 262 -42.38 -60.48 53.60
N LYS A 263 -41.97 -59.45 54.31
CA LYS A 263 -42.03 -59.30 55.74
C LYS A 263 -43.48 -59.14 56.20
N ASP A 264 -44.29 -58.30 55.54
CA ASP A 264 -45.67 -58.05 55.84
C ASP A 264 -46.53 -59.31 55.61
N ALA A 265 -46.14 -60.19 54.69
CA ALA A 265 -46.71 -61.50 54.47
C ALA A 265 -46.27 -62.56 55.52
N ASN A 266 -45.61 -62.14 56.59
CA ASN A 266 -45.06 -63.02 57.63
C ASN A 266 -44.16 -64.12 57.06
N TYR A 267 -43.33 -63.78 56.08
CA TYR A 267 -42.39 -64.67 55.41
C TYR A 267 -43.08 -65.93 54.82
N PHE A 268 -44.32 -65.76 54.36
CA PHE A 268 -45.15 -66.75 53.71
C PHE A 268 -45.55 -67.95 54.57
N THR A 269 -45.45 -67.86 55.92
CA THR A 269 -45.78 -68.92 56.90
C THR A 269 -47.12 -68.67 57.61
N GLU A 270 -47.87 -69.78 57.96
CA GLU A 270 -49.07 -69.76 58.76
C GLU A 270 -48.69 -69.96 60.22
N GLY A 271 -48.57 -68.90 61.04
CA GLY A 271 -48.17 -68.94 62.43
C GLY A 271 -46.84 -68.27 62.72
N ASP A 272 -46.23 -68.54 63.92
CA ASP A 272 -44.94 -67.99 64.28
C ASP A 272 -43.82 -68.61 63.40
N ALA A 273 -43.18 -67.78 62.63
CA ALA A 273 -42.14 -68.22 61.68
C ALA A 273 -40.83 -68.61 62.38
N ALA A 274 -40.41 -69.87 62.22
CA ALA A 274 -39.11 -70.34 62.72
C ALA A 274 -37.98 -69.64 62.03
N PRO A 275 -36.81 -69.37 62.67
CA PRO A 275 -35.69 -68.65 62.10
C PRO A 275 -35.24 -69.19 60.71
N ALA A 276 -35.19 -70.49 60.50
CA ALA A 276 -34.84 -71.14 59.24
C ALA A 276 -35.84 -70.87 58.11
N GLN A 277 -37.11 -70.64 58.41
CA GLN A 277 -38.15 -70.29 57.43
C GLN A 277 -38.10 -68.85 57.06
N ILE A 278 -37.76 -67.98 58.02
CA ILE A 278 -37.48 -66.53 57.72
C ILE A 278 -36.32 -66.39 56.77
N ASP A 279 -35.20 -67.06 57.05
CA ASP A 279 -34.02 -67.07 56.23
C ASP A 279 -34.30 -67.61 54.80
N GLY A 280 -35.11 -68.69 54.72
CA GLY A 280 -35.53 -69.25 53.44
C GLY A 280 -36.37 -68.27 52.62
N ALA A 281 -37.36 -67.62 53.23
CA ALA A 281 -38.21 -66.63 52.52
C ALA A 281 -37.46 -65.37 52.10
N LEU A 282 -36.50 -64.92 52.90
CA LEU A 282 -35.66 -63.80 52.56
C LEU A 282 -34.74 -64.16 51.39
N ASN A 283 -34.09 -65.33 51.39
CA ASN A 283 -33.27 -65.83 50.31
C ASN A 283 -34.05 -65.95 49.00
N ASP A 284 -35.28 -66.52 49.07
CA ASP A 284 -36.15 -66.61 47.89
C ASP A 284 -36.53 -65.21 47.37
N THR A 285 -36.84 -64.26 48.24
CA THR A 285 -37.16 -62.88 47.90
C THR A 285 -35.98 -62.18 47.27
N ASP A 286 -34.78 -62.33 47.81
CA ASP A 286 -33.56 -61.74 47.26
C ASP A 286 -33.18 -62.40 45.91
N SER A 287 -33.38 -63.66 45.75
CA SER A 287 -33.21 -64.41 44.50
C SER A 287 -34.17 -63.91 43.42
N ILE A 288 -35.41 -63.59 43.72
CA ILE A 288 -36.39 -62.98 42.82
C ILE A 288 -35.88 -61.60 42.41
N ILE A 289 -35.53 -60.74 43.38
CA ILE A 289 -34.99 -59.36 43.13
C ILE A 289 -33.74 -59.37 42.28
N LEU A 290 -32.89 -60.38 42.34
CA LEU A 290 -31.65 -60.50 41.62
C LEU A 290 -31.87 -60.92 40.16
N LYS A 291 -32.95 -61.75 39.94
CA LYS A 291 -33.30 -62.23 38.60
C LYS A 291 -34.19 -61.28 37.80
N LEU A 292 -34.78 -60.28 38.44
CA LEU A 292 -35.61 -59.21 37.84
C LEU A 292 -34.80 -58.06 37.40
N ASP A 293 -35.09 -57.55 36.24
CA ASP A 293 -34.55 -56.23 35.81
C ASP A 293 -35.25 -55.04 36.49
N ASN A 294 -34.80 -53.84 36.32
CA ASN A 294 -35.37 -52.68 37.05
C ASN A 294 -36.83 -52.37 36.67
N GLU A 295 -37.24 -52.66 35.44
CA GLU A 295 -38.64 -52.50 35.00
C GLU A 295 -39.50 -53.56 35.58
N GLU A 296 -39.07 -54.80 35.61
CA GLU A 296 -39.76 -55.94 36.23
C GLU A 296 -39.87 -55.77 37.74
N VAL A 297 -38.86 -55.26 38.42
CA VAL A 297 -38.89 -54.89 39.85
C VAL A 297 -39.92 -53.79 40.10
N ALA A 298 -40.07 -52.80 39.25
CA ALA A 298 -41.08 -51.77 39.35
C ALA A 298 -42.50 -52.34 39.16
N ALA A 299 -42.68 -53.23 38.16
CA ALA A 299 -43.93 -53.87 37.88
C ALA A 299 -44.40 -54.78 39.05
N MET A 300 -43.47 -55.56 39.60
CA MET A 300 -43.78 -56.39 40.83
C MET A 300 -44.13 -55.52 42.04
N THR A 301 -43.37 -54.39 42.22
CA THR A 301 -43.69 -53.45 43.32
C THR A 301 -45.10 -52.86 43.17
N ALA A 302 -45.52 -52.51 41.93
CA ALA A 302 -46.86 -52.01 41.66
C ALA A 302 -47.96 -53.05 41.96
N LYS A 303 -47.67 -54.30 41.62
CA LYS A 303 -48.61 -55.41 41.96
C LYS A 303 -48.76 -55.67 43.46
N LEU A 304 -47.70 -55.40 44.23
CA LEU A 304 -47.70 -55.52 45.71
C LEU A 304 -48.31 -54.32 46.42
N GLN A 305 -48.34 -53.16 45.77
CA GLN A 305 -48.80 -51.92 46.34
C GLN A 305 -50.28 -51.97 46.69
N GLY A 306 -50.62 -51.72 47.95
CA GLY A 306 -52.01 -51.74 48.46
C GLY A 306 -52.51 -53.12 48.88
N LYS A 307 -51.76 -54.19 48.76
CA LYS A 307 -52.13 -55.53 49.28
C LYS A 307 -51.68 -55.69 50.75
N THR A 308 -52.63 -55.94 51.65
CA THR A 308 -52.36 -56.13 53.07
C THR A 308 -52.64 -57.57 53.50
N ASP A 309 -53.32 -58.33 52.67
CA ASP A 309 -53.63 -59.73 52.96
C ASP A 309 -52.44 -60.61 52.65
N LYS A 310 -52.04 -61.44 53.63
CA LYS A 310 -50.86 -62.33 53.53
C LYS A 310 -50.97 -63.34 52.38
N ALA A 311 -52.17 -63.89 52.15
CA ALA A 311 -52.39 -64.83 51.04
C ALA A 311 -52.28 -64.14 49.67
N ALA A 312 -52.82 -62.93 49.59
CA ALA A 312 -52.71 -62.10 48.32
C ALA A 312 -51.30 -61.67 48.00
N ILE A 313 -50.44 -61.39 48.99
CA ILE A 313 -49.08 -61.10 48.82
C ILE A 313 -48.29 -62.33 48.34
N LYS A 314 -48.52 -63.46 49.02
CA LYS A 314 -47.91 -64.77 48.71
C LYS A 314 -48.23 -65.18 47.25
N SER A 315 -49.47 -65.00 46.80
CA SER A 315 -49.87 -65.33 45.43
C SER A 315 -49.08 -64.50 44.37
N VAL A 316 -48.80 -63.22 44.65
CA VAL A 316 -48.00 -62.39 43.74
C VAL A 316 -46.57 -62.89 43.64
N PHE A 317 -45.94 -63.29 44.75
CA PHE A 317 -44.60 -63.87 44.71
C PHE A 317 -44.60 -65.24 43.98
N GLN A 318 -45.63 -66.08 44.19
CA GLN A 318 -45.76 -67.38 43.48
C GLN A 318 -46.00 -67.18 41.98
N GLU A 319 -46.80 -66.20 41.56
CA GLU A 319 -46.99 -65.84 40.16
C GLU A 319 -45.67 -65.37 39.51
N GLU A 320 -44.92 -64.55 40.25
CA GLU A 320 -43.67 -64.06 39.77
C GLU A 320 -42.59 -65.16 39.68
N VAL A 321 -42.57 -66.12 40.63
CA VAL A 321 -41.71 -67.30 40.56
C VAL A 321 -42.07 -68.14 39.34
N LYS A 322 -43.38 -68.44 39.09
CA LYS A 322 -43.82 -69.16 37.88
C LYS A 322 -43.37 -68.45 36.63
N ARG A 323 -43.55 -67.11 36.56
CA ARG A 323 -43.10 -66.29 35.42
C ARG A 323 -41.60 -66.37 35.20
N LEU A 324 -40.81 -66.38 36.29
CA LEU A 324 -39.33 -66.49 36.16
C LEU A 324 -38.86 -67.85 35.71
N VAL A 325 -39.60 -68.92 36.10
CA VAL A 325 -39.32 -70.28 35.66
C VAL A 325 -39.71 -70.45 34.20
N GLU A 326 -40.88 -69.98 33.78
CA GLU A 326 -41.35 -69.98 32.38
C GLU A 326 -40.44 -69.19 31.46
N ALA A 327 -39.93 -68.03 31.95
CA ALA A 327 -38.98 -67.21 31.22
C ALA A 327 -37.54 -67.78 31.20
N GLY A 328 -37.28 -68.90 31.82
CA GLY A 328 -35.97 -69.54 31.92
C GLY A 328 -34.93 -68.78 32.75
N LYS A 329 -35.37 -67.76 33.52
CA LYS A 329 -34.54 -66.99 34.45
C LYS A 329 -34.32 -67.67 35.80
N ALA A 330 -35.13 -68.71 36.12
CA ALA A 330 -35.01 -69.54 37.34
C ALA A 330 -35.26 -71.02 37.02
N LYS A 331 -34.72 -71.91 37.88
CA LYS A 331 -34.94 -73.36 37.76
C LYS A 331 -36.00 -73.74 38.76
N ASP A 332 -36.75 -74.80 38.40
CA ASP A 332 -37.72 -75.38 39.31
C ASP A 332 -36.98 -75.96 40.53
N GLY A 333 -37.27 -75.46 41.72
CA GLY A 333 -36.57 -75.80 42.98
C GLY A 333 -35.55 -74.73 43.48
N ASP A 334 -35.34 -73.62 42.76
CA ASP A 334 -34.49 -72.47 43.23
C ASP A 334 -35.17 -71.77 44.45
N PHE A 335 -36.46 -71.91 44.59
CA PHE A 335 -37.25 -71.26 45.63
C PHE A 335 -37.87 -72.30 46.58
N LYS A 336 -37.39 -72.34 47.83
CA LYS A 336 -37.74 -73.37 48.82
C LYS A 336 -39.04 -73.12 49.58
N THR A 337 -39.42 -71.84 49.69
CA THR A 337 -40.59 -71.39 50.48
C THR A 337 -41.74 -70.89 49.61
N LEU A 338 -41.49 -70.65 48.34
CA LEU A 338 -42.47 -70.12 47.37
C LEU A 338 -42.87 -71.13 46.30
N ALA A 339 -42.24 -72.31 46.29
CA ALA A 339 -42.57 -73.40 45.37
C ALA A 339 -43.91 -74.04 45.60
#